data_8e5a4486b8154e6889f11984f07ef2a3
#
_entry.id   8e5a4486b8154e6889f11984f07ef2a3
#
_cell.length_a   1.000
_cell.length_b   1.000
_cell.length_c   1.000
_cell.angle_alpha   90.00
_cell.angle_beta   90.00
_cell.angle_gamma   90.00
#
_symmetry.space_group_name_H-M   'P 1'
#
loop_
_entity.id
_entity.type
_entity.pdbx_description
1 polymer ?
#
loop_
_entity_poly.entity_id
_entity_poly.type
_entity_poly.pdbx_seq_one_letter_code
_entity_poly.pdbx_strand_id
1 'polypeptide(L)'
;SVYSQGYYPHNVHSLMASAQMAGDGKTVLDAADKLSNVVSDEAAQTFAWLQAVKSAPYFAHAQFGNADTMLATPDPGDQFPFIKAMWHYMRGVALAQRGERSAAESEAQAIAKLDQTAKFDDVIAWGVPANDVLKVAYHVVQARAAQFAGDQANAVKRFEAAVEAQDKLGYMEPPYWY
;
A
#
# COMPACT_ATOMS: atom_id res chain seq x y z
N SER A 1 -9.35 -4.62 24.44
CA SER A 1 -9.15 -3.30 25.09
C SER A 1 -8.72 -2.28 24.04
N VAL A 2 -8.96 -1.00 24.31
CA VAL A 2 -8.53 0.12 23.40
C VAL A 2 -7.02 0.06 23.13
N TYR A 3 -6.22 -0.35 24.10
CA TYR A 3 -4.77 -0.50 23.94
C TYR A 3 -4.42 -1.55 22.90
N SER A 4 -4.99 -2.74 23.00
CA SER A 4 -4.65 -3.85 22.08
C SER A 4 -5.19 -3.66 20.66
N GLN A 5 -6.26 -2.88 20.50
CA GLN A 5 -6.92 -2.67 19.19
C GLN A 5 -6.50 -1.37 18.49
N GLY A 6 -5.99 -0.38 19.23
CA GLY A 6 -5.60 0.91 18.69
C GLY A 6 -4.12 1.25 18.89
N TYR A 7 -3.69 1.42 20.13
CA TYR A 7 -2.33 1.90 20.42
C TYR A 7 -1.22 0.91 20.01
N TYR A 8 -1.41 -0.38 20.24
CA TYR A 8 -0.37 -1.35 19.88
C TYR A 8 -0.16 -1.46 18.36
N PRO A 9 -1.18 -1.62 17.52
CA PRO A 9 -1.03 -1.57 16.07
C PRO A 9 -0.40 -0.25 15.59
N HIS A 10 -0.82 0.88 16.15
CA HIS A 10 -0.25 2.19 15.82
C HIS A 10 1.26 2.25 16.12
N ASN A 11 1.69 1.80 17.29
CA ASN A 11 3.11 1.81 17.66
C ASN A 11 3.96 0.89 16.77
N VAL A 12 3.45 -0.29 16.41
CA VAL A 12 4.14 -1.21 15.48
C VAL A 12 4.21 -0.60 14.08
N HIS A 13 3.15 0.07 13.63
CA HIS A 13 3.14 0.78 12.35
C HIS A 13 4.13 1.96 12.34
N SER A 14 4.19 2.74 13.41
CA SER A 14 5.17 3.84 13.56
C SER A 14 6.62 3.33 13.56
N LEU A 15 6.89 2.19 14.23
CA LEU A 15 8.20 1.53 14.17
C LEU A 15 8.53 1.11 12.74
N MET A 16 7.59 0.49 12.02
CA MET A 16 7.76 0.09 10.64
C MET A 16 8.09 1.29 9.74
N ALA A 17 7.31 2.36 9.83
CA ALA A 17 7.53 3.58 9.03
C ALA A 17 8.89 4.22 9.33
N SER A 18 9.29 4.31 10.60
CA SER A 18 10.60 4.83 10.99
C SER A 18 11.74 3.98 10.45
N ALA A 19 11.60 2.66 10.49
CA ALA A 19 12.59 1.73 9.94
C ALA A 19 12.67 1.82 8.39
N GLN A 20 11.53 2.05 7.72
CA GLN A 20 11.49 2.28 6.26
C GLN A 20 12.29 3.53 5.89
N MET A 21 12.11 4.64 6.62
CA MET A 21 12.87 5.87 6.41
C MET A 21 14.36 5.71 6.70
N ALA A 22 14.73 4.84 7.66
CA ALA A 22 16.11 4.51 7.99
C ALA A 22 16.76 3.48 7.04
N GLY A 23 16.00 2.84 6.16
CA GLY A 23 16.47 1.78 5.28
C GLY A 23 16.73 0.44 6.00
N ASP A 24 16.21 0.25 7.22
CA ASP A 24 16.34 -1.00 7.97
C ASP A 24 15.28 -2.02 7.55
N GLY A 25 15.53 -2.67 6.42
CA GLY A 25 14.61 -3.63 5.82
C GLY A 25 14.27 -4.82 6.73
N LYS A 26 15.19 -5.25 7.60
CA LYS A 26 14.90 -6.33 8.55
C LYS A 26 13.84 -5.90 9.55
N THR A 27 14.02 -4.77 10.20
CA THR A 27 13.04 -4.24 11.16
C THR A 27 11.69 -3.95 10.49
N VAL A 28 11.71 -3.46 9.24
CA VAL A 28 10.48 -3.24 8.44
C VAL A 28 9.68 -4.53 8.26
N LEU A 29 10.32 -5.60 7.79
CA LEU A 29 9.64 -6.86 7.53
C LEU A 29 9.18 -7.55 8.82
N ASP A 30 9.99 -7.52 9.88
CA ASP A 30 9.62 -8.03 11.21
C ASP A 30 8.38 -7.28 11.77
N ALA A 31 8.30 -5.98 11.57
CA ALA A 31 7.15 -5.17 11.97
C ALA A 31 5.91 -5.44 11.10
N ALA A 32 6.10 -5.63 9.80
CA ALA A 32 5.03 -6.00 8.87
C ALA A 32 4.37 -7.34 9.26
N ASP A 33 5.18 -8.35 9.59
CA ASP A 33 4.69 -9.65 10.06
C ASP A 33 3.86 -9.52 11.34
N LYS A 34 4.28 -8.65 12.28
CA LYS A 34 3.50 -8.37 13.49
C LYS A 34 2.17 -7.70 13.15
N LEU A 35 2.16 -6.70 12.26
CA LEU A 35 0.93 -6.00 11.87
C LEU A 35 -0.07 -6.91 11.19
N SER A 36 0.37 -7.83 10.34
CA SER A 36 -0.49 -8.80 9.65
C SER A 36 -1.32 -9.65 10.61
N ASN A 37 -0.84 -9.85 11.85
CA ASN A 37 -1.48 -10.68 12.87
C ASN A 37 -2.24 -9.90 13.95
N VAL A 38 -2.11 -8.57 14.00
CA VAL A 38 -2.65 -7.76 15.11
C VAL A 38 -3.98 -7.12 14.77
N VAL A 39 -4.20 -6.72 13.51
CA VAL A 39 -5.44 -6.05 13.08
C VAL A 39 -6.41 -7.07 12.51
N SER A 40 -7.45 -7.42 13.29
CA SER A 40 -8.53 -8.31 12.83
C SER A 40 -9.45 -7.60 11.83
N ASP A 41 -10.18 -8.40 11.02
CA ASP A 41 -11.19 -7.86 10.09
C ASP A 41 -12.33 -7.18 10.85
N GLU A 42 -12.74 -7.70 12.01
CA GLU A 42 -13.75 -7.08 12.87
C GLU A 42 -13.30 -5.70 13.36
N ALA A 43 -12.03 -5.55 13.75
CA ALA A 43 -11.48 -4.27 14.15
C ALA A 43 -11.43 -3.28 12.97
N ALA A 44 -11.01 -3.72 11.78
CA ALA A 44 -10.97 -2.91 10.57
C ALA A 44 -12.38 -2.51 10.06
N GLN A 45 -13.39 -3.33 10.34
CA GLN A 45 -14.80 -3.01 10.06
C GLN A 45 -15.34 -1.96 11.03
N THR A 46 -14.99 -2.09 12.32
CA THR A 46 -15.48 -1.17 13.37
C THR A 46 -14.78 0.19 13.33
N PHE A 47 -13.48 0.18 13.07
CA PHE A 47 -12.61 1.35 13.02
C PHE A 47 -11.95 1.42 11.64
N ALA A 48 -12.61 2.04 10.67
CA ALA A 48 -12.20 1.98 9.26
C ALA A 48 -10.79 2.54 9.00
N TRP A 49 -10.25 3.44 9.85
CA TRP A 49 -8.85 3.88 9.76
C TRP A 49 -7.83 2.73 9.95
N LEU A 50 -8.21 1.65 10.64
CA LEU A 50 -7.37 0.46 10.77
C LEU A 50 -7.15 -0.27 9.44
N GLN A 51 -7.95 0.00 8.42
CA GLN A 51 -7.69 -0.52 7.08
C GLN A 51 -6.35 -0.01 6.52
N ALA A 52 -5.98 1.25 6.81
CA ALA A 52 -4.67 1.79 6.44
C ALA A 52 -3.54 1.05 7.19
N VAL A 53 -3.70 0.82 8.49
CA VAL A 53 -2.72 0.06 9.29
C VAL A 53 -2.61 -1.39 8.82
N LYS A 54 -3.74 -2.03 8.52
CA LYS A 54 -3.78 -3.42 8.00
C LYS A 54 -3.15 -3.55 6.61
N SER A 55 -3.14 -2.46 5.83
CA SER A 55 -2.51 -2.40 4.51
C SER A 55 -1.00 -2.13 4.58
N ALA A 56 -0.49 -1.62 5.70
CA ALA A 56 0.91 -1.21 5.84
C ALA A 56 1.93 -2.32 5.52
N PRO A 57 1.69 -3.61 5.81
CA PRO A 57 2.58 -4.69 5.38
C PRO A 57 2.81 -4.76 3.87
N TYR A 58 1.84 -4.39 3.05
CA TYR A 58 2.00 -4.39 1.58
C TYR A 58 3.03 -3.36 1.12
N PHE A 59 3.09 -2.19 1.78
CA PHE A 59 4.13 -1.17 1.53
C PHE A 59 5.52 -1.68 1.93
N ALA A 60 5.62 -2.33 3.10
CA ALA A 60 6.85 -2.92 3.58
C ALA A 60 7.43 -3.94 2.59
N HIS A 61 6.59 -4.86 2.13
CA HIS A 61 6.99 -5.86 1.15
C HIS A 61 7.30 -5.25 -0.22
N ALA A 62 6.56 -4.25 -0.69
CA ALA A 62 6.84 -3.56 -1.95
C ALA A 62 8.20 -2.85 -1.94
N GLN A 63 8.68 -2.41 -0.77
CA GLN A 63 9.96 -1.73 -0.62
C GLN A 63 11.13 -2.67 -0.35
N PHE A 64 10.96 -3.68 0.52
CA PHE A 64 12.03 -4.53 1.02
C PHE A 64 11.84 -6.03 0.76
N GLY A 65 10.66 -6.44 0.30
CA GLY A 65 10.35 -7.84 0.00
C GLY A 65 10.91 -8.30 -1.34
N ASN A 66 10.94 -9.62 -1.54
CA ASN A 66 11.20 -10.20 -2.84
C ASN A 66 9.91 -10.51 -3.60
N ALA A 67 9.99 -10.54 -4.93
CA ALA A 67 8.84 -10.71 -5.80
C ALA A 67 8.05 -12.02 -5.53
N ASP A 68 8.73 -13.11 -5.23
CA ASP A 68 8.08 -14.42 -5.01
C ASP A 68 7.23 -14.40 -3.74
N THR A 69 7.75 -13.84 -2.65
CA THR A 69 6.99 -13.66 -1.40
C THR A 69 5.77 -12.76 -1.62
N MET A 70 5.95 -11.63 -2.32
CA MET A 70 4.86 -10.72 -2.62
C MET A 70 3.75 -11.38 -3.45
N LEU A 71 4.12 -12.14 -4.47
CA LEU A 71 3.16 -12.84 -5.34
C LEU A 71 2.47 -14.02 -4.65
N ALA A 72 3.13 -14.64 -3.67
CA ALA A 72 2.55 -15.70 -2.85
C ALA A 72 1.59 -15.18 -1.76
N THR A 73 1.57 -13.87 -1.51
CA THR A 73 0.67 -13.27 -0.51
C THR A 73 -0.79 -13.48 -0.92
N PRO A 74 -1.61 -14.12 -0.05
CA PRO A 74 -3.00 -14.42 -0.37
C PRO A 74 -3.81 -13.16 -0.71
N ASP A 75 -4.80 -13.34 -1.55
CA ASP A 75 -5.81 -12.32 -1.83
C ASP A 75 -6.61 -12.00 -0.56
N PRO A 76 -6.70 -10.72 -0.14
CA PRO A 76 -7.43 -10.35 1.08
C PRO A 76 -8.96 -10.42 0.93
N GLY A 77 -9.47 -10.79 -0.25
CA GLY A 77 -10.90 -10.75 -0.55
C GLY A 77 -11.41 -9.35 -0.88
N ASP A 78 -12.71 -9.23 -1.07
CA ASP A 78 -13.37 -8.01 -1.57
C ASP A 78 -14.07 -7.20 -0.46
N GLN A 79 -13.97 -7.64 0.80
CA GLN A 79 -14.62 -6.98 1.93
C GLN A 79 -14.12 -5.55 2.15
N PHE A 80 -12.82 -5.32 1.96
CA PHE A 80 -12.16 -4.03 2.16
C PHE A 80 -11.49 -3.56 0.87
N PRO A 81 -12.17 -2.77 0.03
CA PRO A 81 -11.62 -2.32 -1.26
C PRO A 81 -10.30 -1.56 -1.15
N PHE A 82 -10.09 -0.81 -0.05
CA PHE A 82 -8.83 -0.12 0.20
C PHE A 82 -7.66 -1.10 0.41
N ILE A 83 -7.86 -2.13 1.25
CA ILE A 83 -6.85 -3.18 1.48
C ILE A 83 -6.58 -3.94 0.19
N LYS A 84 -7.63 -4.25 -0.58
CA LYS A 84 -7.52 -4.90 -1.89
C LYS A 84 -6.67 -4.10 -2.88
N ALA A 85 -6.89 -2.77 -2.93
CA ALA A 85 -6.09 -1.89 -3.79
C ALA A 85 -4.60 -1.89 -3.40
N MET A 86 -4.27 -1.90 -2.11
CA MET A 86 -2.87 -1.97 -1.65
C MET A 86 -2.23 -3.34 -1.90
N TRP A 87 -3.00 -4.42 -1.85
CA TRP A 87 -2.54 -5.74 -2.28
C TRP A 87 -2.22 -5.75 -3.79
N HIS A 88 -3.06 -5.17 -4.64
CA HIS A 88 -2.77 -4.98 -6.07
C HIS A 88 -1.51 -4.13 -6.30
N TYR A 89 -1.31 -3.08 -5.48
CA TYR A 89 -0.10 -2.26 -5.53
C TYR A 89 1.16 -3.11 -5.30
N MET A 90 1.22 -3.87 -4.22
CA MET A 90 2.36 -4.74 -3.90
C MET A 90 2.62 -5.75 -5.02
N ARG A 91 1.59 -6.41 -5.53
CA ARG A 91 1.69 -7.37 -6.64
C ARG A 91 2.19 -6.72 -7.93
N GLY A 92 1.68 -5.52 -8.24
CA GLY A 92 2.12 -4.75 -9.40
C GLY A 92 3.62 -4.41 -9.33
N VAL A 93 4.12 -4.03 -8.16
CA VAL A 93 5.56 -3.82 -7.92
C VAL A 93 6.35 -5.11 -8.11
N ALA A 94 5.87 -6.23 -7.57
CA ALA A 94 6.52 -7.53 -7.72
C ALA A 94 6.62 -7.99 -9.18
N LEU A 95 5.54 -7.86 -9.94
CA LEU A 95 5.49 -8.20 -11.36
C LEU A 95 6.42 -7.31 -12.18
N ALA A 96 6.48 -6.02 -11.86
CA ALA A 96 7.43 -5.08 -12.47
C ALA A 96 8.88 -5.51 -12.21
N GLN A 97 9.23 -5.89 -10.97
CA GLN A 97 10.57 -6.40 -10.63
C GLN A 97 10.94 -7.66 -11.43
N ARG A 98 9.96 -8.48 -11.79
CA ARG A 98 10.17 -9.68 -12.63
C ARG A 98 10.22 -9.36 -14.13
N GLY A 99 10.04 -8.10 -14.53
CA GLY A 99 9.97 -7.69 -15.93
C GLY A 99 8.64 -8.04 -16.62
N GLU A 100 7.63 -8.45 -15.86
CA GLU A 100 6.30 -8.81 -16.35
C GLU A 100 5.43 -7.55 -16.53
N ARG A 101 5.84 -6.66 -17.45
CA ARG A 101 5.24 -5.32 -17.65
C ARG A 101 3.72 -5.36 -17.79
N SER A 102 3.21 -6.19 -18.70
CA SER A 102 1.76 -6.25 -18.99
C SER A 102 0.96 -6.71 -17.77
N ALA A 103 1.49 -7.65 -16.99
CA ALA A 103 0.84 -8.11 -15.77
C ALA A 103 0.87 -7.02 -14.68
N ALA A 104 1.99 -6.29 -14.52
CA ALA A 104 2.07 -5.15 -13.62
C ALA A 104 1.08 -4.04 -13.99
N GLU A 105 0.96 -3.71 -15.28
CA GLU A 105 -0.02 -2.74 -15.78
C GLU A 105 -1.47 -3.20 -15.52
N SER A 106 -1.75 -4.50 -15.57
CA SER A 106 -3.07 -5.07 -15.21
C SER A 106 -3.39 -4.88 -13.72
N GLU A 107 -2.42 -5.02 -12.83
CA GLU A 107 -2.59 -4.72 -11.41
C GLU A 107 -2.88 -3.20 -11.19
N ALA A 108 -2.19 -2.32 -11.92
CA ALA A 108 -2.49 -0.89 -11.89
C ALA A 108 -3.93 -0.60 -12.35
N GLN A 109 -4.40 -1.25 -13.42
CA GLN A 109 -5.79 -1.08 -13.88
C GLN A 109 -6.81 -1.60 -12.86
N ALA A 110 -6.49 -2.65 -12.10
CA ALA A 110 -7.33 -3.12 -11.00
C ALA A 110 -7.46 -2.06 -9.89
N ILE A 111 -6.37 -1.37 -9.54
CA ILE A 111 -6.40 -0.22 -8.61
C ILE A 111 -7.30 0.89 -9.16
N ALA A 112 -7.12 1.29 -10.42
CA ALA A 112 -7.93 2.34 -11.04
C ALA A 112 -9.41 1.98 -11.11
N LYS A 113 -9.73 0.70 -11.34
CA LYS A 113 -11.10 0.20 -11.32
C LYS A 113 -11.72 0.33 -9.92
N LEU A 114 -10.98 -0.06 -8.88
CA LEU A 114 -11.44 0.11 -7.49
C LEU A 114 -11.67 1.58 -7.15
N ASP A 115 -10.78 2.50 -7.57
CA ASP A 115 -10.93 3.94 -7.37
C ASP A 115 -12.24 4.49 -7.98
N GLN A 116 -12.66 3.94 -9.12
CA GLN A 116 -13.87 4.37 -9.84
C GLN A 116 -15.16 3.73 -9.34
N THR A 117 -15.10 2.49 -8.85
CA THR A 117 -16.31 1.67 -8.63
C THR A 117 -16.57 1.34 -7.17
N ALA A 118 -15.56 1.36 -6.30
CA ALA A 118 -15.71 1.06 -4.89
C ALA A 118 -16.11 2.32 -4.09
N LYS A 119 -16.66 2.08 -2.90
CA LYS A 119 -17.00 3.15 -1.96
C LYS A 119 -15.96 3.16 -0.85
N PHE A 120 -15.46 4.36 -0.54
CA PHE A 120 -14.46 4.60 0.51
C PHE A 120 -14.98 5.55 1.59
N ASP A 121 -16.31 5.80 1.64
CA ASP A 121 -16.92 6.79 2.52
C ASP A 121 -16.53 6.58 3.99
N ASP A 122 -16.54 5.33 4.46
CA ASP A 122 -16.18 5.00 5.84
C ASP A 122 -14.71 5.29 6.13
N VAL A 123 -13.81 4.90 5.23
CA VAL A 123 -12.36 5.10 5.36
C VAL A 123 -12.03 6.61 5.33
N ILE A 124 -12.68 7.35 4.44
CA ILE A 124 -12.53 8.80 4.30
C ILE A 124 -13.10 9.54 5.53
N ALA A 125 -14.24 9.10 6.05
CA ALA A 125 -14.84 9.70 7.26
C ALA A 125 -13.92 9.55 8.49
N TRP A 126 -13.07 8.53 8.51
CA TRP A 126 -12.03 8.33 9.53
C TRP A 126 -10.70 9.04 9.20
N GLY A 127 -10.67 9.88 8.17
CA GLY A 127 -9.54 10.74 7.83
C GLY A 127 -8.51 10.14 6.88
N VAL A 128 -8.72 8.93 6.34
CA VAL A 128 -7.80 8.32 5.35
C VAL A 128 -8.20 8.80 3.94
N PRO A 129 -7.34 9.51 3.21
CA PRO A 129 -7.63 10.02 1.86
C PRO A 129 -7.52 8.90 0.81
N ALA A 130 -8.44 7.92 0.89
CA ALA A 130 -8.34 6.65 0.15
C ALA A 130 -8.13 6.85 -1.35
N ASN A 131 -8.94 7.69 -2.01
CA ASN A 131 -8.84 7.91 -3.46
C ASN A 131 -7.48 8.49 -3.87
N ASP A 132 -6.91 9.40 -3.07
CA ASP A 132 -5.60 9.97 -3.39
C ASP A 132 -4.46 8.96 -3.16
N VAL A 133 -4.55 8.13 -2.11
CA VAL A 133 -3.61 7.00 -1.91
C VAL A 133 -3.68 6.02 -3.08
N LEU A 134 -4.87 5.67 -3.58
CA LEU A 134 -5.03 4.79 -4.74
C LEU A 134 -4.41 5.41 -6.01
N LYS A 135 -4.51 6.72 -6.22
CA LYS A 135 -3.86 7.41 -7.34
C LYS A 135 -2.34 7.32 -7.27
N VAL A 136 -1.76 7.53 -6.08
CA VAL A 136 -0.31 7.34 -5.89
C VAL A 136 0.07 5.90 -6.23
N ALA A 137 -0.61 4.91 -5.67
CA ALA A 137 -0.37 3.49 -5.92
C ALA A 137 -0.42 3.14 -7.42
N TYR A 138 -1.45 3.61 -8.12
CA TYR A 138 -1.62 3.44 -9.56
C TYR A 138 -0.41 3.95 -10.35
N HIS A 139 0.00 5.20 -10.09
CA HIS A 139 1.11 5.82 -10.80
C HIS A 139 2.46 5.16 -10.48
N VAL A 140 2.68 4.76 -9.21
CA VAL A 140 3.92 4.07 -8.82
C VAL A 140 4.05 2.71 -9.52
N VAL A 141 2.98 1.90 -9.58
CA VAL A 141 3.01 0.61 -10.30
C VAL A 141 3.34 0.82 -11.77
N GLN A 142 2.71 1.79 -12.44
CA GLN A 142 3.00 2.11 -13.83
C GLN A 142 4.44 2.61 -14.04
N ALA A 143 4.93 3.43 -13.11
CA ALA A 143 6.31 3.92 -13.15
C ALA A 143 7.32 2.77 -13.02
N ARG A 144 7.10 1.85 -12.08
CA ARG A 144 7.95 0.67 -11.90
C ARG A 144 7.89 -0.26 -13.11
N ALA A 145 6.71 -0.50 -13.68
CA ALA A 145 6.56 -1.30 -14.89
C ALA A 145 7.35 -0.71 -16.08
N ALA A 146 7.28 0.60 -16.27
CA ALA A 146 8.07 1.29 -17.29
C ALA A 146 9.57 1.26 -17.00
N GLN A 147 9.98 1.50 -15.73
CA GLN A 147 11.37 1.52 -15.29
C GLN A 147 12.07 0.18 -15.56
N PHE A 148 11.48 -0.92 -15.12
CA PHE A 148 12.05 -2.25 -15.30
C PHE A 148 12.01 -2.72 -16.77
N ALA A 149 11.12 -2.15 -17.59
CA ALA A 149 11.10 -2.36 -19.04
C ALA A 149 12.11 -1.48 -19.81
N GLY A 150 12.88 -0.62 -19.14
CA GLY A 150 13.84 0.28 -19.74
C GLY A 150 13.24 1.56 -20.36
N ASP A 151 11.95 1.79 -20.19
CA ASP A 151 11.22 2.97 -20.67
C ASP A 151 11.34 4.12 -19.66
N GLN A 152 12.55 4.69 -19.56
CA GLN A 152 12.88 5.69 -18.55
C GLN A 152 12.05 6.97 -18.68
N ALA A 153 11.74 7.41 -19.91
CA ALA A 153 10.96 8.62 -20.13
C ALA A 153 9.54 8.49 -19.56
N ASN A 154 8.89 7.35 -19.79
CA ASN A 154 7.57 7.07 -19.23
C ASN A 154 7.63 6.83 -17.72
N ALA A 155 8.69 6.15 -17.21
CA ALA A 155 8.89 5.96 -15.78
C ALA A 155 8.95 7.30 -15.04
N VAL A 156 9.78 8.26 -15.51
CA VAL A 156 9.88 9.61 -14.92
C VAL A 156 8.52 10.30 -14.92
N LYS A 157 7.83 10.35 -16.05
CA LYS A 157 6.50 10.97 -16.16
C LYS A 157 5.50 10.39 -15.16
N ARG A 158 5.53 9.06 -14.94
CA ARG A 158 4.63 8.39 -14.00
C ARG A 158 5.02 8.64 -12.54
N PHE A 159 6.31 8.71 -12.22
CA PHE A 159 6.76 9.11 -10.89
C PHE A 159 6.41 10.57 -10.58
N GLU A 160 6.55 11.50 -11.54
CA GLU A 160 6.10 12.89 -11.37
C GLU A 160 4.59 12.95 -11.04
N ALA A 161 3.77 12.21 -11.76
CA ALA A 161 2.34 12.13 -11.47
C ALA A 161 2.04 11.49 -10.08
N ALA A 162 2.86 10.54 -9.62
CA ALA A 162 2.75 9.99 -8.28
C ALA A 162 3.09 11.05 -7.21
N VAL A 163 4.14 11.83 -7.41
CA VAL A 163 4.52 12.95 -6.50
C VAL A 163 3.40 13.99 -6.43
N GLU A 164 2.85 14.42 -7.57
CA GLU A 164 1.72 15.35 -7.61
C GLU A 164 0.48 14.84 -6.85
N ALA A 165 0.24 13.52 -6.89
CA ALA A 165 -0.85 12.89 -6.13
C ALA A 165 -0.50 12.82 -4.63
N GLN A 166 0.76 12.49 -4.29
CA GLN A 166 1.24 12.42 -2.92
C GLN A 166 1.20 13.79 -2.21
N ASP A 167 1.53 14.87 -2.90
CA ASP A 167 1.50 16.24 -2.34
C ASP A 167 0.09 16.65 -1.86
N LYS A 168 -0.96 15.95 -2.31
CA LYS A 168 -2.35 16.18 -1.91
C LYS A 168 -2.76 15.41 -0.66
N LEU A 169 -1.95 14.41 -0.21
CA LEU A 169 -2.33 13.54 0.91
C LEU A 169 -2.37 14.24 2.27
N GLY A 170 -1.71 15.38 2.41
CA GLY A 170 -1.54 16.05 3.69
C GLY A 170 -0.56 15.30 4.61
N TYR A 171 -0.32 15.91 5.78
CA TYR A 171 0.58 15.32 6.77
C TYR A 171 -0.17 14.41 7.76
N MET A 172 0.41 13.23 8.03
CA MET A 172 -0.06 12.28 9.05
C MET A 172 1.14 11.48 9.58
N GLU A 173 1.06 11.00 10.82
CA GLU A 173 2.05 10.09 11.41
C GLU A 173 1.39 8.79 11.92
N PRO A 174 1.75 7.62 11.38
CA PRO A 174 2.60 7.42 10.18
C PRO A 174 1.98 8.01 8.92
N PRO A 175 2.79 8.41 7.91
CA PRO A 175 2.27 8.97 6.67
C PRO A 175 1.41 7.94 5.92
N TYR A 176 0.48 8.43 5.10
CA TYR A 176 -0.38 7.55 4.28
C TYR A 176 0.37 6.88 3.13
N TRP A 177 1.52 7.44 2.77
CA TRP A 177 2.43 6.89 1.75
C TRP A 177 3.88 7.15 2.14
N TYR A 178 4.77 6.15 1.96
CA TYR A 178 6.21 6.20 2.25
C TYR A 178 7.01 5.31 1.34
#